data_54526f1debde239e4d1c0326bf7e979c
#
_entry.id   54526f1debde239e4d1c0326bf7e979c
#
_cell.length_a   1.000
_cell.length_b   1.000
_cell.length_c   1.000
_cell.angle_alpha   90.00
_cell.angle_beta   90.00
_cell.angle_gamma   90.00
#
_symmetry.space_group_name_H-M   'P 1'
#
loop_
_entity.id
_entity.type
_entity.pdbx_description
1 polymer ?
#
loop_
_entity_poly.entity_id
_entity_poly.type
_entity_poly.pdbx_seq_one_letter_code
_entity_poly.pdbx_strand_id
1 'polypeptide(L)'
;MPRTQGLALTILRRASTAGLLCAALLATETAWALDYRSVSEVAPAFDAPSAKAKPMFVVQPGTPVELVVSLEGWSKVRDSKGDLVWMEKKHLADKRTVIVRVDRAQVRATGDGKAALVFEAERDVVLELLEAAPAGWVKVRHRDGQSGFLKTQQVWGM
;
A
#
# COMPACT_ATOMS: atom_id res chain seq x y z
N MET A 1 -73.76 42.34 41.77
CA MET A 1 -73.54 43.23 40.61
C MET A 1 -72.12 43.81 40.74
N PRO A 2 -71.31 44.06 39.76
CA PRO A 2 -71.01 43.29 38.55
C PRO A 2 -69.59 42.81 38.55
N ARG A 3 -69.29 41.77 37.85
CA ARG A 3 -68.46 41.58 36.67
C ARG A 3 -67.17 42.37 36.62
N THR A 4 -66.03 41.66 36.68
CA THR A 4 -64.91 41.98 35.82
C THR A 4 -64.20 40.72 35.43
N GLN A 5 -64.09 40.58 34.15
CA GLN A 5 -63.39 39.52 33.44
C GLN A 5 -61.85 39.71 33.56
N GLY A 6 -61.18 38.70 33.98
CA GLY A 6 -59.67 38.65 33.90
C GLY A 6 -59.22 37.98 32.60
N LEU A 7 -58.68 38.76 31.71
CA LEU A 7 -58.01 38.26 30.50
C LEU A 7 -56.85 37.36 30.85
N ALA A 8 -56.94 36.09 30.47
CA ALA A 8 -55.80 35.17 30.49
C ALA A 8 -54.91 35.51 29.31
N LEU A 9 -53.75 36.07 29.63
CA LEU A 9 -52.67 36.32 28.65
C LEU A 9 -51.88 35.03 28.46
N THR A 10 -52.19 34.32 27.41
CA THR A 10 -51.45 33.13 27.00
C THR A 10 -50.11 33.56 26.40
N ILE A 11 -49.04 33.48 27.18
CA ILE A 11 -47.70 33.70 26.70
C ILE A 11 -47.26 32.44 25.95
N LEU A 12 -47.31 32.51 24.64
CA LEU A 12 -46.80 31.50 23.74
C LEU A 12 -45.26 31.53 23.79
N ARG A 13 -44.67 30.67 24.60
CA ARG A 13 -43.22 30.47 24.58
C ARG A 13 -42.84 29.76 23.27
N ARG A 14 -42.34 30.53 22.32
CA ARG A 14 -41.62 30.01 21.16
C ARG A 14 -40.29 29.41 21.64
N ALA A 15 -40.27 28.11 21.74
CA ALA A 15 -39.02 27.37 21.90
C ALA A 15 -38.26 27.44 20.57
N SER A 16 -37.26 28.30 20.50
CA SER A 16 -36.28 28.28 19.42
C SER A 16 -35.42 27.04 19.57
N THR A 17 -35.72 26.02 18.80
CA THR A 17 -34.81 24.89 18.58
C THR A 17 -33.64 25.37 17.71
N ALA A 18 -32.61 25.87 18.37
CA ALA A 18 -31.30 26.04 17.74
C ALA A 18 -30.76 24.63 17.44
N GLY A 19 -31.00 24.17 16.20
CA GLY A 19 -30.40 22.98 15.70
C GLY A 19 -28.88 23.14 15.64
N LEU A 20 -28.18 22.49 16.56
CA LEU A 20 -26.75 22.31 16.46
C LEU A 20 -26.47 21.41 15.25
N LEU A 21 -26.21 22.03 14.09
CA LEU A 21 -25.62 21.34 12.96
C LEU A 21 -24.14 21.04 13.35
N CYS A 22 -23.90 19.90 14.00
CA CYS A 22 -22.57 19.31 14.05
C CYS A 22 -22.20 18.90 12.65
N ALA A 23 -21.56 19.79 11.90
CA ALA A 23 -20.82 19.44 10.72
C ALA A 23 -19.66 18.56 11.18
N ALA A 24 -19.87 17.26 11.15
CA ALA A 24 -18.78 16.29 11.24
C ALA A 24 -17.88 16.53 10.01
N LEU A 25 -16.80 17.26 10.20
CA LEU A 25 -15.69 17.26 9.25
C LEU A 25 -15.18 15.82 9.22
N LEU A 26 -15.63 15.06 8.22
CA LEU A 26 -14.97 13.83 7.80
C LEU A 26 -13.60 14.26 7.25
N ALA A 27 -12.60 14.27 8.14
CA ALA A 27 -11.22 14.30 7.71
C ALA A 27 -11.02 12.99 6.94
N THR A 28 -11.11 13.07 5.61
CA THR A 28 -10.65 12.01 4.73
C THR A 28 -9.13 11.98 4.89
N GLU A 29 -8.66 11.12 5.78
CA GLU A 29 -7.25 10.76 5.79
C GLU A 29 -6.96 10.16 4.43
N THR A 30 -6.25 10.91 3.59
CA THR A 30 -5.65 10.37 2.38
C THR A 30 -4.60 9.37 2.84
N ALA A 31 -5.01 8.10 2.94
CA ALA A 31 -4.07 7.01 3.09
C ALA A 31 -3.14 7.10 1.87
N TRP A 32 -1.90 7.50 2.10
CA TRP A 32 -0.87 7.45 1.07
C TRP A 32 -0.66 5.98 0.75
N ALA A 33 -1.31 5.52 -0.31
CA ALA A 33 -1.05 4.18 -0.81
C ALA A 33 0.44 4.11 -1.18
N LEU A 34 1.15 3.15 -0.59
CA LEU A 34 2.55 2.92 -0.92
C LEU A 34 2.64 2.62 -2.42
N ASP A 35 3.47 3.37 -3.12
CA ASP A 35 3.66 3.22 -4.55
C ASP A 35 4.85 2.31 -4.82
N TYR A 36 4.57 1.08 -5.22
CA TYR A 36 5.60 0.11 -5.53
C TYR A 36 5.80 -0.04 -7.03
N ARG A 37 7.04 -0.24 -7.41
CA ARG A 37 7.49 -0.55 -8.77
C ARG A 37 8.37 -1.79 -8.74
N SER A 38 8.69 -2.35 -9.88
CA SER A 38 9.76 -3.33 -10.01
C SER A 38 10.88 -2.77 -10.88
N VAL A 39 12.09 -3.25 -10.63
CA VAL A 39 13.23 -2.95 -11.49
C VAL A 39 13.11 -3.74 -12.79
N SER A 40 13.18 -3.08 -13.94
CA SER A 40 12.96 -3.70 -15.26
C SER A 40 14.17 -4.49 -15.79
N GLU A 41 15.35 -4.02 -15.45
CA GLU A 41 16.64 -4.59 -15.88
C GLU A 41 17.68 -4.42 -14.79
N VAL A 42 18.87 -4.98 -14.95
CA VAL A 42 19.97 -4.74 -14.01
C VAL A 42 20.28 -3.24 -13.97
N ALA A 43 20.17 -2.63 -12.80
CA ALA A 43 20.27 -1.18 -12.64
C ALA A 43 21.14 -0.77 -11.45
N PRO A 44 22.00 0.25 -11.61
CA PRO A 44 22.75 0.81 -10.49
C PRO A 44 21.84 1.67 -9.60
N ALA A 45 22.08 1.59 -8.31
CA ALA A 45 21.52 2.48 -7.29
C ALA A 45 22.59 3.46 -6.81
N PHE A 46 22.22 4.72 -6.56
CA PHE A 46 23.13 5.81 -6.26
C PHE A 46 22.77 6.49 -4.93
N ASP A 47 23.72 7.22 -4.36
CA ASP A 47 23.52 8.04 -3.15
C ASP A 47 22.81 9.37 -3.44
N ALA A 48 22.81 9.84 -4.70
CA ALA A 48 22.16 11.09 -5.13
C ALA A 48 21.53 10.93 -6.53
N PRO A 49 20.59 11.81 -6.93
CA PRO A 49 19.90 11.77 -8.22
C PRO A 49 20.77 12.30 -9.36
N SER A 50 21.88 11.64 -9.64
CA SER A 50 22.84 12.02 -10.68
C SER A 50 23.63 10.80 -11.17
N ALA A 51 23.85 10.71 -12.47
CA ALA A 51 24.74 9.70 -13.07
C ALA A 51 26.23 9.86 -12.66
N LYS A 52 26.59 11.01 -12.07
CA LYS A 52 27.93 11.27 -11.50
C LYS A 52 27.99 10.97 -10.00
N ALA A 53 26.88 10.62 -9.40
CA ALA A 53 26.81 10.26 -7.98
C ALA A 53 27.53 8.92 -7.72
N LYS A 54 27.79 8.65 -6.45
CA LYS A 54 28.46 7.41 -6.04
C LYS A 54 27.51 6.22 -6.23
N PRO A 55 27.89 5.22 -7.02
CA PRO A 55 27.12 3.97 -7.07
C PRO A 55 27.24 3.23 -5.73
N MET A 56 26.11 2.79 -5.20
CA MET A 56 26.02 2.08 -3.92
C MET A 56 26.03 0.57 -4.13
N PHE A 57 25.14 0.10 -4.98
CA PHE A 57 25.01 -1.32 -5.35
C PHE A 57 24.21 -1.46 -6.66
N VAL A 58 24.10 -2.68 -7.12
CA VAL A 58 23.34 -3.04 -8.32
C VAL A 58 22.08 -3.80 -7.91
N VAL A 59 20.95 -3.41 -8.48
CA VAL A 59 19.65 -4.03 -8.23
C VAL A 59 19.29 -4.96 -9.38
N GLN A 60 18.82 -6.16 -9.05
CA GLN A 60 18.44 -7.16 -10.03
C GLN A 60 17.06 -6.92 -10.64
N PRO A 61 16.80 -7.38 -11.87
CA PRO A 61 15.49 -7.30 -12.50
C PRO A 61 14.41 -7.97 -11.64
N GLY A 62 13.23 -7.38 -11.65
CA GLY A 62 12.10 -7.87 -10.88
C GLY A 62 12.10 -7.46 -9.41
N THR A 63 13.20 -6.95 -8.85
CA THR A 63 13.25 -6.51 -7.45
C THR A 63 12.19 -5.45 -7.20
N PRO A 64 11.28 -5.64 -6.22
CA PRO A 64 10.32 -4.61 -5.83
C PRO A 64 11.03 -3.46 -5.12
N VAL A 65 10.58 -2.24 -5.37
CA VAL A 65 11.02 -1.02 -4.70
C VAL A 65 9.82 -0.13 -4.40
N GLU A 66 9.85 0.56 -3.27
CA GLU A 66 8.85 1.57 -2.89
C GLU A 66 9.31 2.94 -3.36
N LEU A 67 8.47 3.67 -4.10
CA LEU A 67 8.75 5.05 -4.49
C LEU A 67 8.55 5.99 -3.32
N VAL A 68 9.60 6.68 -2.90
CA VAL A 68 9.56 7.64 -1.79
C VAL A 68 9.54 9.07 -2.30
N VAL A 69 10.38 9.39 -3.30
CA VAL A 69 10.44 10.71 -3.94
C VAL A 69 10.57 10.53 -5.44
N SER A 70 9.87 11.36 -6.21
CA SER A 70 9.93 11.38 -7.66
C SER A 70 10.42 12.74 -8.13
N LEU A 71 11.54 12.76 -8.86
CA LEU A 71 12.10 13.92 -9.55
C LEU A 71 12.09 13.69 -11.07
N GLU A 72 12.46 14.70 -11.84
CA GLU A 72 12.66 14.50 -13.27
C GLU A 72 13.81 13.52 -13.53
N GLY A 73 13.51 12.41 -14.22
CA GLY A 73 14.47 11.36 -14.58
C GLY A 73 14.89 10.42 -13.43
N TRP A 74 14.64 10.77 -12.16
CA TRP A 74 15.11 10.04 -10.99
C TRP A 74 13.99 9.74 -10.00
N SER A 75 14.13 8.63 -9.29
CA SER A 75 13.29 8.30 -8.13
C SER A 75 14.14 7.89 -6.95
N LYS A 76 13.81 8.43 -5.77
CA LYS A 76 14.31 7.88 -4.51
C LYS A 76 13.45 6.70 -4.14
N VAL A 77 14.06 5.56 -3.96
CA VAL A 77 13.35 4.32 -3.67
C VAL A 77 13.83 3.74 -2.35
N ARG A 78 12.93 2.97 -1.71
CA ARG A 78 13.25 2.15 -0.55
C ARG A 78 13.23 0.69 -0.99
N ASP A 79 14.24 -0.05 -0.59
CA ASP A 79 14.31 -1.50 -0.81
C ASP A 79 13.66 -2.30 0.33
N SER A 80 13.62 -3.63 0.21
CA SER A 80 13.04 -4.53 1.22
C SER A 80 13.81 -4.57 2.55
N LYS A 81 15.04 -4.05 2.59
CA LYS A 81 15.89 -3.94 3.79
C LYS A 81 15.71 -2.59 4.50
N GLY A 82 15.05 -1.63 3.82
CA GLY A 82 14.83 -0.28 4.29
C GLY A 82 15.85 0.74 3.79
N ASP A 83 16.79 0.34 2.95
CA ASP A 83 17.79 1.22 2.38
C ASP A 83 17.15 2.20 1.38
N LEU A 84 17.55 3.47 1.47
CA LEU A 84 17.09 4.56 0.61
C LEU A 84 18.16 4.93 -0.40
N VAL A 85 17.86 4.72 -1.67
CA VAL A 85 18.77 5.00 -2.78
C VAL A 85 18.07 5.70 -3.93
N TRP A 86 18.85 6.25 -4.85
CA TRP A 86 18.34 6.86 -6.07
C TRP A 86 18.53 5.93 -7.28
N MET A 87 17.50 5.84 -8.10
CA MET A 87 17.53 5.09 -9.36
C MET A 87 16.97 5.94 -10.49
N GLU A 88 17.48 5.75 -11.70
CA GLU A 88 16.87 6.37 -12.88
C GLU A 88 15.50 5.74 -13.14
N LYS A 89 14.50 6.58 -13.43
CA LYS A 89 13.13 6.13 -13.71
C LYS A 89 13.00 5.15 -14.85
N LYS A 90 13.87 5.23 -15.85
CA LYS A 90 13.88 4.32 -17.01
C LYS A 90 14.06 2.85 -16.63
N HIS A 91 14.64 2.58 -15.45
CA HIS A 91 14.84 1.22 -14.92
C HIS A 91 13.69 0.73 -14.05
N LEU A 92 12.63 1.54 -13.89
CA LEU A 92 11.46 1.18 -13.07
C LEU A 92 10.28 0.85 -13.99
N ALA A 93 9.60 -0.26 -13.68
CA ALA A 93 8.42 -0.73 -14.39
C ALA A 93 7.19 -0.76 -13.49
N ASP A 94 6.02 -0.59 -14.10
CA ASP A 94 4.72 -0.68 -13.40
C ASP A 94 4.35 -2.12 -13.02
N LYS A 95 5.06 -3.10 -13.59
CA LYS A 95 4.87 -4.50 -13.23
C LYS A 95 5.10 -4.68 -11.73
N ARG A 96 4.10 -5.25 -11.05
CA ARG A 96 4.18 -5.45 -9.60
C ARG A 96 4.83 -6.78 -9.28
N THR A 97 5.75 -6.74 -8.36
CA THR A 97 6.41 -7.91 -7.78
C THR A 97 6.44 -7.82 -6.28
N VAL A 98 6.66 -8.94 -5.62
CA VAL A 98 6.87 -9.03 -4.17
C VAL A 98 8.12 -9.87 -3.90
N ILE A 99 8.75 -9.64 -2.78
CA ILE A 99 9.92 -10.41 -2.34
C ILE A 99 9.61 -11.13 -1.03
N VAL A 100 10.01 -12.38 -0.92
CA VAL A 100 9.79 -13.21 0.27
C VAL A 100 10.69 -12.73 1.42
N ARG A 101 10.09 -12.50 2.61
CA ARG A 101 10.77 -11.98 3.81
C ARG A 101 11.09 -13.04 4.86
N VAL A 102 10.39 -14.16 4.81
CA VAL A 102 10.55 -15.28 5.74
C VAL A 102 11.53 -16.30 5.16
N ASP A 103 12.11 -17.16 5.98
CA ASP A 103 13.08 -18.14 5.50
C ASP A 103 12.47 -19.07 4.44
N ARG A 104 11.21 -19.42 4.63
CA ARG A 104 10.46 -20.25 3.68
C ARG A 104 8.98 -19.87 3.70
N ALA A 105 8.43 -19.51 2.56
CA ALA A 105 7.02 -19.23 2.34
C ALA A 105 6.36 -20.39 1.60
N GLN A 106 5.19 -20.80 2.04
CA GLN A 106 4.41 -21.87 1.40
C GLN A 106 3.38 -21.25 0.46
N VAL A 107 3.52 -21.50 -0.82
CA VAL A 107 2.56 -21.09 -1.84
C VAL A 107 1.54 -22.22 -2.06
N ARG A 108 0.27 -21.92 -1.82
CA ARG A 108 -0.83 -22.88 -1.81
C ARG A 108 -1.76 -22.70 -3.00
N ALA A 109 -2.54 -23.72 -3.31
CA ALA A 109 -3.47 -23.70 -4.46
C ALA A 109 -4.59 -22.67 -4.32
N THR A 110 -5.00 -22.35 -3.07
CA THR A 110 -6.03 -21.33 -2.76
C THR A 110 -5.59 -20.52 -1.54
N GLY A 111 -6.29 -19.39 -1.28
CA GLY A 111 -6.09 -18.56 -0.10
C GLY A 111 -6.60 -19.22 1.20
N ASP A 112 -6.27 -20.46 1.42
CA ASP A 112 -6.62 -21.25 2.61
C ASP A 112 -5.37 -21.97 3.13
N GLY A 113 -5.13 -21.89 4.45
CA GLY A 113 -4.00 -22.55 5.12
C GLY A 113 -4.03 -24.09 5.03
N LYS A 114 -5.17 -24.68 4.72
CA LYS A 114 -5.35 -26.13 4.52
C LYS A 114 -5.27 -26.56 3.06
N ALA A 115 -5.22 -25.61 2.12
CA ALA A 115 -5.11 -25.91 0.69
C ALA A 115 -3.80 -26.65 0.37
N ALA A 116 -3.80 -27.41 -0.72
CA ALA A 116 -2.62 -28.12 -1.20
C ALA A 116 -1.44 -27.18 -1.41
N LEU A 117 -0.25 -27.63 -1.05
CA LEU A 117 1.01 -26.94 -1.35
C LEU A 117 1.28 -27.03 -2.85
N VAL A 118 1.58 -25.91 -3.49
CA VAL A 118 2.01 -25.86 -4.90
C VAL A 118 3.53 -25.84 -4.98
N PHE A 119 4.17 -24.90 -4.27
CA PHE A 119 5.63 -24.82 -4.13
C PHE A 119 6.01 -24.07 -2.86
N GLU A 120 7.28 -24.13 -2.52
CA GLU A 120 7.88 -23.32 -1.47
C GLU A 120 8.84 -22.30 -2.08
N ALA A 121 8.84 -21.10 -1.54
CA ALA A 121 9.76 -20.03 -1.92
C ALA A 121 10.64 -19.64 -0.73
N GLU A 122 11.93 -19.61 -0.93
CA GLU A 122 12.90 -19.20 0.09
C GLU A 122 12.96 -17.67 0.22
N ARG A 123 13.62 -17.21 1.28
CA ARG A 123 13.91 -15.78 1.50
C ARG A 123 14.57 -15.17 0.27
N ASP A 124 14.21 -13.92 -0.02
CA ASP A 124 14.69 -13.12 -1.14
C ASP A 124 14.26 -13.60 -2.54
N VAL A 125 13.44 -14.64 -2.62
CA VAL A 125 12.82 -15.02 -3.90
C VAL A 125 11.82 -13.95 -4.31
N VAL A 126 11.94 -13.48 -5.56
CA VAL A 126 11.01 -12.52 -6.17
C VAL A 126 9.91 -13.27 -6.91
N LEU A 127 8.67 -12.87 -6.63
CA LEU A 127 7.47 -13.42 -7.25
C LEU A 127 6.67 -12.29 -7.91
N GLU A 128 6.07 -12.57 -9.06
CA GLU A 128 5.15 -11.63 -9.69
C GLU A 128 3.86 -11.55 -8.88
N LEU A 129 3.41 -10.34 -8.57
CA LEU A 129 2.14 -10.09 -7.93
C LEU A 129 1.04 -10.08 -8.98
N LEU A 130 0.10 -11.03 -8.90
CA LEU A 130 -1.02 -11.12 -9.84
C LEU A 130 -2.24 -10.36 -9.31
N GLU A 131 -2.64 -10.62 -8.06
CA GLU A 131 -3.80 -9.99 -7.45
C GLU A 131 -3.72 -10.04 -5.92
N ALA A 132 -4.31 -9.05 -5.25
CA ALA A 132 -4.60 -9.13 -3.84
C ALA A 132 -5.82 -10.04 -3.64
N ALA A 133 -5.77 -10.91 -2.63
CA ALA A 133 -6.85 -11.82 -2.30
C ALA A 133 -7.41 -11.52 -0.90
N PRO A 134 -8.65 -11.92 -0.59
CA PRO A 134 -9.25 -11.72 0.72
C PRO A 134 -8.44 -12.34 1.87
N ALA A 135 -8.71 -11.88 3.09
CA ALA A 135 -8.19 -12.46 4.33
C ALA A 135 -6.65 -12.51 4.44
N GLY A 136 -5.97 -11.51 3.86
CA GLY A 136 -4.50 -11.38 3.98
C GLY A 136 -3.72 -12.36 3.12
N TRP A 137 -4.31 -12.82 2.03
CA TRP A 137 -3.64 -13.61 1.01
C TRP A 137 -3.30 -12.77 -0.22
N VAL A 138 -2.35 -13.23 -1.01
CA VAL A 138 -1.95 -12.65 -2.28
C VAL A 138 -1.67 -13.77 -3.28
N LYS A 139 -2.14 -13.60 -4.51
CA LYS A 139 -1.85 -14.52 -5.59
C LYS A 139 -0.59 -14.08 -6.31
N VAL A 140 0.33 -15.01 -6.45
CA VAL A 140 1.64 -14.78 -7.03
C VAL A 140 1.95 -15.81 -8.11
N ARG A 141 2.95 -15.47 -8.93
CA ARG A 141 3.49 -16.37 -9.94
C ARG A 141 5.01 -16.37 -9.85
N HIS A 142 5.59 -17.55 -9.82
CA HIS A 142 7.02 -17.76 -9.95
C HIS A 142 7.44 -17.68 -11.44
N ARG A 143 8.71 -17.39 -11.68
CA ARG A 143 9.24 -17.22 -13.05
C ARG A 143 9.12 -18.48 -13.94
N ASP A 144 9.00 -19.67 -13.35
CA ASP A 144 8.78 -20.93 -14.05
C ASP A 144 7.31 -21.14 -14.47
N GLY A 145 6.42 -20.19 -14.12
CA GLY A 145 5.00 -20.22 -14.47
C GLY A 145 4.08 -20.77 -13.39
N GLN A 146 4.61 -21.43 -12.34
CA GLN A 146 3.79 -21.89 -11.22
C GLN A 146 3.16 -20.70 -10.50
N SER A 147 1.88 -20.81 -10.13
CA SER A 147 1.16 -19.76 -9.43
C SER A 147 0.35 -20.31 -8.26
N GLY A 148 0.10 -19.48 -7.26
CA GLY A 148 -0.68 -19.83 -6.11
C GLY A 148 -0.78 -18.67 -5.13
N PHE A 149 -1.22 -18.97 -3.91
CA PHE A 149 -1.51 -18.00 -2.88
C PHE A 149 -0.55 -18.14 -1.70
N LEU A 150 -0.07 -17.01 -1.19
CA LEU A 150 0.68 -16.94 0.04
C LEU A 150 0.19 -15.79 0.91
N LYS A 151 0.57 -15.77 2.17
CA LYS A 151 0.15 -14.71 3.10
C LYS A 151 0.94 -13.42 2.86
N THR A 152 0.23 -12.29 2.85
CA THR A 152 0.81 -10.95 2.66
C THR A 152 1.92 -10.63 3.65
N GLN A 153 1.82 -11.14 4.90
CA GLN A 153 2.84 -10.95 5.94
C GLN A 153 4.18 -11.64 5.62
N GLN A 154 4.21 -12.58 4.68
CA GLN A 154 5.42 -13.31 4.29
C GLN A 154 6.21 -12.62 3.19
N VAL A 155 5.66 -11.55 2.61
CA VAL A 155 6.28 -10.79 1.52
C VAL A 155 6.35 -9.30 1.80
N TRP A 156 7.15 -8.62 1.00
CA TRP A 156 7.25 -7.17 0.92
C TRP A 156 7.04 -6.72 -0.53
N GLY A 157 6.47 -5.49 -0.74
CA GLY A 157 6.17 -4.96 -2.06
C GLY A 157 4.67 -4.91 -2.40
N MET A 158 3.83 -4.94 -1.36
CA MET A 158 2.36 -4.96 -1.47
C MET A 158 1.76 -3.56 -1.61
#